data_a12ab8bb37ad059d60ca9a8a81a0ee2e
#
_entry.id   a12ab8bb37ad059d60ca9a8a81a0ee2e
#
_cell.length_a   1.000
_cell.length_b   1.000
_cell.length_c   1.000
_cell.angle_alpha   90.00
_cell.angle_beta   90.00
_cell.angle_gamma   90.00
#
_symmetry.space_group_name_H-M   'P 1'
#
loop_
_entity.id
_entity.type
_entity.pdbx_description
1 polymer ?
#
loop_
_entity_poly.entity_id
_entity_poly.type
_entity_poly.pdbx_seq_one_letter_code
_entity_poly.pdbx_strand_id
1 'polypeptide(L)'
;MRKALRPPAAKTGSGAPPPTSGLRARPPTPGLGAPLAELRFEERLRLYRLAKRTLAALAVAILILIVLLLVTGSAQPAPATGAASMLPSDALAYVHVSTDTSRPAVDRALALTARFPGYPLLRAAFVSRLSALDGGSSTIDFAREVRPWLGKEAALALLSTGGATGSLIVLDVADHARALSFLIKAGARPAYRYGGATLLRYRSGTEVAFVSHYLAIGQDASVRAAIDAGAGRGPSLQSNPSYQRAAAGEPADRVLDAYASAAGVRRLLASRQGVAGALGVLLEQPALLGSTVSVSAVTGGARVRLHSALDSSLSSSSGSSGGFQPTLQSAIPAGSALLLDVNGLERAVPRVLASAAAGGVAQNFAPLLRRLGTTLSANGVDLQGILSIFGRETAVAITANGRSPGLVLVARTADEDRVKAQLAGLEVPLAQAFPAPASGPGQAPEFNDVAVAGITAHQLSLTPGLQLDYAVFDNLVVVSTSLDGIAAVVKHARPLGSDSSYETTLKDAPQQVSSLLFGDFSQLLSVGEQTGLLHGARYQARRADLERISAIGLYSTAGQADSTAELFLQIL
;
A
#
# COMPACT_ATOMS: atom_id res chain seq x y z
N MET A 1 44.95 54.54 22.48
CA MET A 1 44.63 55.37 23.64
C MET A 1 43.63 54.64 24.49
N ARG A 2 44.09 54.02 25.62
CA ARG A 2 43.92 54.43 27.02
C ARG A 2 42.42 54.59 27.39
N LYS A 3 41.83 54.01 28.40
CA LYS A 3 42.14 53.46 29.75
C LYS A 3 40.92 52.65 30.21
N ALA A 4 40.95 51.48 30.70
CA ALA A 4 41.15 50.99 32.05
C ALA A 4 40.55 51.83 33.21
N LEU A 5 39.64 51.15 34.01
CA LEU A 5 39.84 51.14 35.49
C LEU A 5 38.72 50.32 36.19
N ARG A 6 39.15 49.62 37.18
CA ARG A 6 38.54 48.63 38.11
C ARG A 6 38.17 49.32 39.47
N PRO A 7 37.72 48.50 40.48
CA PRO A 7 36.50 48.63 41.30
C PRO A 7 36.72 49.27 42.67
N PRO A 8 35.88 49.15 43.71
CA PRO A 8 36.06 48.22 44.84
C PRO A 8 34.76 47.74 45.55
N ALA A 9 34.72 46.57 46.13
CA ALA A 9 35.08 46.01 47.43
C ALA A 9 34.12 46.26 48.61
N ALA A 10 33.53 45.15 49.08
CA ALA A 10 33.31 44.54 50.39
C ALA A 10 32.86 45.33 51.63
N LYS A 11 31.93 44.68 52.40
CA LYS A 11 31.97 44.45 53.90
C LYS A 11 30.86 43.52 54.33
N THR A 12 31.15 42.35 54.79
CA THR A 12 31.22 41.70 56.14
C THR A 12 30.09 42.00 57.12
N GLY A 13 29.49 40.95 57.67
CA GLY A 13 28.65 40.98 58.87
C GLY A 13 28.04 39.62 59.22
N SER A 14 28.64 39.00 60.15
CA SER A 14 28.51 37.74 60.89
C SER A 14 27.18 37.51 61.58
N GLY A 15 26.85 36.22 61.84
CA GLY A 15 25.92 35.77 62.86
C GLY A 15 25.33 34.37 62.60
N ALA A 16 25.82 33.35 63.33
CA ALA A 16 25.29 31.97 63.39
C ALA A 16 24.54 31.75 64.70
N PRO A 17 24.07 30.51 65.02
CA PRO A 17 23.16 29.54 64.41
C PRO A 17 22.02 29.10 65.40
N PRO A 18 21.49 27.86 65.42
CA PRO A 18 20.41 27.15 64.67
C PRO A 18 19.13 26.94 65.51
N PRO A 19 18.12 26.12 65.20
CA PRO A 19 18.14 24.67 65.02
C PRO A 19 17.11 24.02 64.10
N THR A 20 17.45 22.81 63.65
CA THR A 20 16.72 21.52 63.49
C THR A 20 15.35 21.44 62.81
N SER A 21 15.33 20.42 61.98
CA SER A 21 14.25 19.46 61.63
C SER A 21 13.24 19.88 60.55
N GLY A 22 13.26 19.11 59.48
CA GLY A 22 12.21 19.09 58.49
C GLY A 22 12.70 18.55 57.13
N LEU A 23 12.80 17.24 56.98
CA LEU A 23 12.94 16.56 55.71
C LEU A 23 11.75 16.97 54.81
N ARG A 24 11.95 17.94 53.94
CA ARG A 24 11.10 18.18 52.78
C ARG A 24 11.77 17.55 51.57
N ALA A 25 11.11 16.57 51.01
CA ALA A 25 11.47 15.94 49.77
C ALA A 25 11.67 17.02 48.67
N ARG A 26 12.82 16.99 48.00
CA ARG A 26 13.07 17.74 46.77
C ARG A 26 12.06 17.30 45.70
N PRO A 27 11.40 18.24 45.01
CA PRO A 27 10.64 17.86 43.85
C PRO A 27 11.61 17.33 42.76
N PRO A 28 11.19 16.30 42.00
CA PRO A 28 12.03 15.77 40.94
C PRO A 28 12.29 16.87 39.90
N THR A 29 13.54 17.03 39.54
CA THR A 29 13.97 17.84 38.39
C THR A 29 13.21 17.37 37.13
N PRO A 30 12.55 18.26 36.39
CA PRO A 30 11.92 17.88 35.13
C PRO A 30 13.01 17.39 34.17
N GLY A 31 12.93 16.11 33.78
CA GLY A 31 13.82 15.54 32.80
C GLY A 31 13.65 16.25 31.45
N LEU A 32 14.77 16.55 30.80
CA LEU A 32 14.90 17.16 29.46
C LEU A 32 14.18 16.41 28.31
N GLY A 33 13.38 15.36 28.64
CA GLY A 33 12.66 14.55 27.67
C GLY A 33 11.20 14.94 27.41
N ALA A 34 10.56 15.67 28.32
CA ALA A 34 9.14 16.00 28.20
C ALA A 34 8.79 16.91 27.01
N PRO A 35 9.52 17.99 26.73
CA PRO A 35 9.19 18.85 25.58
C PRO A 35 9.43 18.21 24.22
N LEU A 36 10.38 17.26 24.11
CA LEU A 36 10.63 16.53 22.85
C LEU A 36 9.56 15.47 22.55
N ALA A 37 8.97 14.89 23.59
CA ALA A 37 7.86 13.94 23.42
C ALA A 37 6.57 14.67 23.02
N GLU A 38 6.30 15.86 23.55
CA GLU A 38 5.14 16.68 23.19
C GLU A 38 5.28 17.29 21.79
N LEU A 39 6.46 17.79 21.41
CA LEU A 39 6.75 18.27 20.06
C LEU A 39 6.57 17.16 19.01
N ARG A 40 7.01 15.93 19.29
CA ARG A 40 6.78 14.77 18.42
C ARG A 40 5.30 14.40 18.34
N PHE A 41 4.53 14.59 19.39
CA PHE A 41 3.10 14.32 19.38
C PHE A 41 2.34 15.37 18.55
N GLU A 42 2.65 16.65 18.69
CA GLU A 42 2.10 17.76 17.90
C GLU A 42 2.49 17.65 16.41
N GLU A 43 3.73 17.30 16.10
CA GLU A 43 4.16 17.02 14.72
C GLU A 43 3.44 15.79 14.15
N ARG A 44 3.27 14.73 14.92
CA ARG A 44 2.48 13.56 14.54
C ARG A 44 1.01 13.94 14.29
N LEU A 45 0.42 14.80 15.10
CA LEU A 45 -0.93 15.33 14.90
C LEU A 45 -1.05 16.23 13.66
N ARG A 46 -0.04 17.05 13.37
CA ARG A 46 0.01 17.86 12.14
C ARG A 46 0.21 17.01 10.90
N LEU A 47 1.12 16.04 10.94
CA LEU A 47 1.34 15.06 9.88
C LEU A 47 0.11 14.15 9.70
N TYR A 48 -0.56 13.76 10.78
CA TYR A 48 -1.81 13.00 10.72
C TYR A 48 -2.97 13.81 10.11
N ARG A 49 -3.07 15.11 10.39
CA ARG A 49 -4.06 16.01 9.77
C ARG A 49 -3.76 16.29 8.29
N LEU A 50 -2.49 16.45 7.92
CA LEU A 50 -2.04 16.55 6.54
C LEU A 50 -2.21 15.22 5.80
N ALA A 51 -1.85 14.09 6.40
CA ALA A 51 -2.10 12.75 5.86
C ALA A 51 -3.59 12.45 5.69
N LYS A 52 -4.44 12.89 6.63
CA LYS A 52 -5.90 12.83 6.47
C LYS A 52 -6.40 13.66 5.28
N ARG A 53 -5.84 14.83 5.04
CA ARG A 53 -6.25 15.70 3.92
C ARG A 53 -5.86 15.15 2.55
N THR A 54 -4.72 14.50 2.43
CA THR A 54 -4.23 13.95 1.14
C THR A 54 -4.66 12.50 0.90
N LEU A 55 -4.79 11.66 1.95
CA LEU A 55 -5.52 10.38 1.87
C LEU A 55 -7.01 10.62 1.62
N ALA A 56 -7.53 11.71 2.15
CA ALA A 56 -8.86 12.16 1.83
C ALA A 56 -8.97 12.64 0.39
N ALA A 57 -7.96 13.30 -0.20
CA ALA A 57 -7.96 13.66 -1.62
C ALA A 57 -7.80 12.40 -2.52
N LEU A 58 -6.96 11.43 -2.13
CA LEU A 58 -6.84 10.16 -2.84
C LEU A 58 -8.07 9.27 -2.62
N ALA A 59 -8.62 9.22 -1.40
CA ALA A 59 -9.89 8.54 -1.13
C ALA A 59 -11.08 9.28 -1.76
N VAL A 60 -11.00 10.60 -1.93
CA VAL A 60 -11.98 11.38 -2.69
C VAL A 60 -11.83 11.12 -4.18
N ALA A 61 -10.62 10.94 -4.71
CA ALA A 61 -10.43 10.54 -6.11
C ALA A 61 -10.95 9.10 -6.37
N ILE A 62 -10.65 8.16 -5.46
CA ILE A 62 -11.21 6.80 -5.51
C ILE A 62 -12.73 6.82 -5.26
N LEU A 63 -13.23 7.77 -4.48
CA LEU A 63 -14.63 7.92 -4.16
C LEU A 63 -15.41 8.71 -5.23
N ILE A 64 -14.78 9.66 -5.92
CA ILE A 64 -15.27 10.26 -7.19
C ILE A 64 -15.52 9.13 -8.18
N LEU A 65 -14.62 8.19 -8.27
CA LEU A 65 -14.72 6.97 -9.06
C LEU A 65 -16.02 6.21 -8.78
N ILE A 66 -16.29 5.93 -7.51
CA ILE A 66 -17.41 5.08 -7.09
C ILE A 66 -18.76 5.80 -7.30
N VAL A 67 -18.81 7.12 -7.22
CA VAL A 67 -20.06 7.92 -7.33
C VAL A 67 -20.40 8.31 -8.77
N LEU A 68 -19.41 8.49 -9.64
CA LEU A 68 -19.64 8.81 -11.06
C LEU A 68 -20.14 7.61 -11.87
N LEU A 69 -20.02 6.41 -11.35
CA LEU A 69 -20.36 5.14 -11.99
C LEU A 69 -21.87 4.77 -11.98
N LEU A 70 -22.79 5.67 -11.94
CA LEU A 70 -24.22 5.33 -11.84
C LEU A 70 -25.02 5.62 -13.14
N VAL A 71 -24.91 4.80 -14.22
CA VAL A 71 -25.98 4.52 -15.21
C VAL A 71 -25.56 3.72 -16.46
N THR A 72 -26.48 2.97 -17.01
CA THR A 72 -26.49 1.83 -17.96
C THR A 72 -26.20 2.11 -19.44
N GLY A 73 -25.67 1.10 -20.17
CA GLY A 73 -25.70 0.96 -21.63
C GLY A 73 -24.49 0.32 -22.34
N SER A 74 -24.65 -0.25 -23.51
CA SER A 74 -23.89 -1.31 -24.18
C SER A 74 -22.75 -0.88 -25.14
N ALA A 75 -21.86 -1.86 -25.49
CA ALA A 75 -20.69 -1.88 -26.40
C ALA A 75 -19.40 -1.15 -25.95
N GLN A 76 -18.20 -1.75 -26.20
CA GLN A 76 -17.01 -1.49 -25.40
C GLN A 76 -15.86 -0.77 -26.16
N PRO A 77 -15.87 0.58 -26.32
CA PRO A 77 -14.67 1.32 -26.64
C PRO A 77 -13.81 1.56 -25.37
N ALA A 78 -12.52 1.80 -25.57
CA ALA A 78 -11.65 2.31 -24.49
C ALA A 78 -12.22 3.63 -23.92
N PRO A 79 -11.94 3.96 -22.64
CA PRO A 79 -12.40 5.22 -22.07
C PRO A 79 -11.80 6.42 -22.84
N ALA A 80 -12.53 7.53 -22.91
CA ALA A 80 -11.97 8.79 -23.31
C ALA A 80 -10.86 9.20 -22.32
N THR A 81 -9.74 9.69 -22.80
CA THR A 81 -8.57 10.08 -21.99
C THR A 81 -8.06 11.47 -22.34
N GLY A 82 -8.91 12.31 -22.92
CA GLY A 82 -8.57 13.65 -23.34
C GLY A 82 -8.22 14.60 -22.19
N ALA A 83 -8.71 14.33 -20.97
CA ALA A 83 -8.37 15.11 -19.79
C ALA A 83 -6.87 15.21 -19.54
N ALA A 84 -6.06 14.22 -19.93
CA ALA A 84 -4.60 14.27 -19.83
C ALA A 84 -3.97 15.39 -20.68
N SER A 85 -4.65 15.86 -21.73
CA SER A 85 -4.19 17.01 -22.55
C SER A 85 -4.34 18.35 -21.82
N MET A 86 -5.19 18.40 -20.79
CA MET A 86 -5.43 19.58 -19.97
C MET A 86 -4.42 19.71 -18.81
N LEU A 87 -3.51 18.79 -18.66
CA LEU A 87 -2.55 18.76 -17.56
C LEU A 87 -1.14 19.07 -18.05
N PRO A 88 -0.32 19.82 -17.30
CA PRO A 88 1.08 20.01 -17.64
C PRO A 88 1.85 18.68 -17.54
N SER A 89 2.90 18.53 -18.34
CA SER A 89 3.68 17.30 -18.47
C SER A 89 4.39 16.87 -17.18
N ASP A 90 4.62 17.78 -16.25
CA ASP A 90 5.26 17.56 -14.95
C ASP A 90 4.27 17.25 -13.82
N ALA A 91 3.03 16.89 -14.15
CA ALA A 91 2.05 16.46 -13.17
C ALA A 91 2.62 15.35 -12.29
N LEU A 92 2.44 15.50 -10.96
CA LEU A 92 2.91 14.53 -9.96
C LEU A 92 2.08 13.26 -9.98
N ALA A 93 0.76 13.43 -10.07
CA ALA A 93 -0.19 12.34 -10.16
C ALA A 93 -1.44 12.78 -10.95
N TYR A 94 -2.07 11.81 -11.55
CA TYR A 94 -3.29 11.96 -12.33
C TYR A 94 -4.19 10.76 -12.07
N VAL A 95 -5.46 10.98 -11.84
CA VAL A 95 -6.47 9.93 -11.69
C VAL A 95 -7.60 10.26 -12.64
N HIS A 96 -7.93 9.34 -13.49
CA HIS A 96 -8.98 9.46 -14.50
C HIS A 96 -10.09 8.45 -14.23
N VAL A 97 -11.29 8.84 -14.51
CA VAL A 97 -12.51 8.05 -14.34
C VAL A 97 -13.38 8.18 -15.56
N SER A 98 -13.79 7.06 -16.13
CA SER A 98 -14.81 7.05 -17.18
C SER A 98 -16.18 7.31 -16.58
N THR A 99 -16.82 8.39 -17.04
CA THR A 99 -18.21 8.73 -16.71
C THR A 99 -19.16 8.37 -17.86
N ASP A 100 -18.64 7.73 -18.91
CA ASP A 100 -19.38 7.31 -20.08
C ASP A 100 -20.30 6.12 -19.77
N THR A 101 -21.55 6.43 -19.52
CA THR A 101 -22.58 5.44 -19.21
C THR A 101 -23.02 4.60 -20.41
N SER A 102 -22.48 4.83 -21.59
CA SER A 102 -22.66 3.95 -22.74
C SER A 102 -21.71 2.75 -22.74
N ARG A 103 -20.76 2.71 -21.79
CA ARG A 103 -19.76 1.64 -21.69
C ARG A 103 -20.19 0.53 -20.71
N PRO A 104 -20.30 -0.75 -21.13
CA PRO A 104 -20.66 -1.86 -20.26
C PRO A 104 -19.69 -2.09 -19.09
N ALA A 105 -18.43 -1.67 -19.23
CA ALA A 105 -17.46 -1.70 -18.16
C ALA A 105 -17.92 -0.85 -16.96
N VAL A 106 -18.52 0.31 -17.24
CA VAL A 106 -19.06 1.21 -16.22
C VAL A 106 -20.24 0.57 -15.51
N ASP A 107 -21.17 -0.09 -16.23
CA ASP A 107 -22.31 -0.78 -15.64
C ASP A 107 -21.89 -1.94 -14.73
N ARG A 108 -20.93 -2.76 -15.20
CA ARG A 108 -20.39 -3.84 -14.37
C ARG A 108 -19.76 -3.31 -13.09
N ALA A 109 -19.02 -2.21 -13.18
CA ALA A 109 -18.40 -1.59 -12.01
C ALA A 109 -19.44 -1.11 -11.00
N LEU A 110 -20.56 -0.55 -11.48
CA LEU A 110 -21.68 -0.13 -10.64
C LEU A 110 -22.38 -1.30 -9.96
N ALA A 111 -22.71 -2.32 -10.73
CA ALA A 111 -23.31 -3.54 -10.19
C ALA A 111 -22.43 -4.17 -9.12
N LEU A 112 -21.10 -4.12 -9.31
CA LEU A 112 -20.13 -4.62 -8.36
C LEU A 112 -20.10 -3.76 -7.08
N THR A 113 -20.06 -2.44 -7.21
CA THR A 113 -20.04 -1.53 -6.05
C THR A 113 -21.35 -1.57 -5.24
N ALA A 114 -22.48 -1.84 -5.89
CA ALA A 114 -23.77 -1.99 -5.22
C ALA A 114 -23.82 -3.20 -4.25
N ARG A 115 -22.90 -4.16 -4.38
CA ARG A 115 -22.77 -5.29 -3.45
C ARG A 115 -22.21 -4.90 -2.08
N PHE A 116 -21.58 -3.74 -1.95
CA PHE A 116 -20.95 -3.27 -0.71
C PHE A 116 -21.92 -2.46 0.12
N PRO A 117 -22.26 -2.91 1.36
CA PRO A 117 -23.19 -2.20 2.26
C PRO A 117 -22.76 -0.76 2.61
N GLY A 118 -21.45 -0.50 2.67
CA GLY A 118 -20.89 0.82 2.95
C GLY A 118 -20.94 1.81 1.78
N TYR A 119 -21.28 1.36 0.57
CA TYR A 119 -21.29 2.18 -0.64
C TYR A 119 -22.16 3.45 -0.53
N PRO A 120 -23.41 3.41 0.01
CA PRO A 120 -24.23 4.61 0.18
C PRO A 120 -23.58 5.68 1.08
N LEU A 121 -22.88 5.25 2.14
CA LEU A 121 -22.16 6.16 3.05
C LEU A 121 -20.97 6.83 2.37
N LEU A 122 -20.24 6.08 1.55
CA LEU A 122 -19.14 6.61 0.74
C LEU A 122 -19.65 7.66 -0.26
N ARG A 123 -20.75 7.36 -0.93
CA ARG A 123 -21.43 8.30 -1.84
C ARG A 123 -21.87 9.58 -1.14
N ALA A 124 -22.51 9.47 0.04
CA ALA A 124 -22.93 10.62 0.83
C ALA A 124 -21.74 11.47 1.29
N ALA A 125 -20.66 10.85 1.72
CA ALA A 125 -19.43 11.56 2.12
C ALA A 125 -18.78 12.31 0.95
N PHE A 126 -18.85 11.79 -0.27
CA PHE A 126 -18.39 12.49 -1.46
C PHE A 126 -19.26 13.71 -1.80
N VAL A 127 -20.58 13.53 -1.85
CA VAL A 127 -21.52 14.64 -2.11
C VAL A 127 -21.33 15.76 -1.09
N SER A 128 -21.17 15.44 0.20
CA SER A 128 -20.92 16.44 1.24
C SER A 128 -19.61 17.21 1.05
N ARG A 129 -18.60 16.60 0.43
CA ARG A 129 -17.33 17.30 0.14
C ARG A 129 -17.39 18.18 -1.10
N LEU A 130 -18.15 17.79 -2.11
CA LEU A 130 -18.45 18.68 -3.23
C LEU A 130 -19.23 19.92 -2.74
N SER A 131 -20.21 19.73 -1.84
CA SER A 131 -20.95 20.83 -1.21
C SER A 131 -20.03 21.74 -0.37
N ALA A 132 -18.96 21.21 0.22
CA ALA A 132 -17.99 22.00 0.99
C ALA A 132 -17.12 22.93 0.11
N LEU A 133 -17.01 22.68 -1.20
CA LEU A 133 -16.35 23.59 -2.15
C LEU A 133 -17.12 24.91 -2.30
N ASP A 134 -18.44 24.89 -2.09
CA ASP A 134 -19.36 26.03 -2.14
C ASP A 134 -19.50 26.77 -0.78
N GLY A 135 -18.67 26.47 0.22
CA GLY A 135 -18.78 27.07 1.56
C GLY A 135 -19.86 26.42 2.45
N GLY A 136 -20.40 25.26 2.07
CA GLY A 136 -21.18 24.40 2.98
C GLY A 136 -22.66 24.72 3.13
N SER A 137 -23.24 25.56 2.27
CA SER A 137 -24.62 26.03 2.45
C SER A 137 -25.71 25.22 1.74
N SER A 138 -25.37 24.34 0.82
CA SER A 138 -26.36 23.51 0.09
C SER A 138 -25.84 22.08 -0.17
N THR A 139 -26.73 21.11 -0.06
CA THR A 139 -26.49 19.74 -0.53
C THR A 139 -26.69 19.70 -2.03
N ILE A 140 -25.60 19.50 -2.78
CA ILE A 140 -25.64 19.33 -4.24
C ILE A 140 -26.32 17.99 -4.56
N ASP A 141 -27.41 18.01 -5.30
CA ASP A 141 -27.98 16.80 -5.90
C ASP A 141 -27.21 16.46 -7.19
N PHE A 142 -26.24 15.59 -7.06
CA PHE A 142 -25.39 15.19 -8.19
C PHE A 142 -26.19 14.70 -9.41
N ALA A 143 -27.24 13.91 -9.18
CA ALA A 143 -28.02 13.33 -10.28
C ALA A 143 -28.82 14.39 -11.06
N ARG A 144 -29.31 15.43 -10.38
CA ARG A 144 -30.11 16.49 -10.97
C ARG A 144 -29.30 17.69 -11.42
N GLU A 145 -28.22 18.02 -10.70
CA GLU A 145 -27.50 19.28 -10.88
C GLU A 145 -26.15 19.13 -11.61
N VAL A 146 -25.48 17.98 -11.51
CA VAL A 146 -24.15 17.77 -12.14
C VAL A 146 -24.25 16.85 -13.34
N ARG A 147 -24.89 15.70 -13.19
CA ARG A 147 -24.95 14.68 -14.24
C ARG A 147 -25.49 15.16 -15.59
N PRO A 148 -26.52 16.05 -15.68
CA PRO A 148 -27.08 16.47 -16.98
C PRO A 148 -26.13 17.21 -17.89
N TRP A 149 -25.03 17.76 -17.38
CA TRP A 149 -24.02 18.46 -18.15
C TRP A 149 -22.64 17.77 -18.16
N LEU A 150 -22.45 16.74 -17.31
CA LEU A 150 -21.21 15.98 -17.26
C LEU A 150 -21.07 15.12 -18.52
N GLY A 151 -19.88 15.11 -19.12
CA GLY A 151 -19.55 14.32 -20.31
C GLY A 151 -19.03 12.91 -19.97
N LYS A 152 -18.04 12.45 -20.72
CA LYS A 152 -17.60 11.04 -20.71
C LYS A 152 -16.45 10.74 -19.76
N GLU A 153 -15.80 11.78 -19.22
CA GLU A 153 -14.65 11.60 -18.34
C GLU A 153 -14.57 12.66 -17.24
N ALA A 154 -13.97 12.28 -16.13
CA ALA A 154 -13.59 13.17 -15.05
C ALA A 154 -12.18 12.82 -14.57
N ALA A 155 -11.40 13.82 -14.20
CA ALA A 155 -10.05 13.60 -13.74
C ALA A 155 -9.70 14.49 -12.55
N LEU A 156 -8.76 13.99 -11.72
CA LEU A 156 -8.09 14.74 -10.67
C LEU A 156 -6.60 14.68 -10.89
N ALA A 157 -5.91 15.80 -10.78
CA ALA A 157 -4.46 15.84 -10.85
C ALA A 157 -3.87 16.55 -9.62
N LEU A 158 -2.66 16.14 -9.28
CA LEU A 158 -1.79 16.81 -8.33
C LEU A 158 -0.61 17.39 -9.11
N LEU A 159 -0.43 18.69 -9.00
CA LEU A 159 0.55 19.47 -9.75
C LEU A 159 1.63 20.01 -8.81
N SER A 160 2.82 20.23 -9.32
CA SER A 160 3.86 20.97 -8.62
C SER A 160 3.73 22.45 -8.97
N THR A 161 3.26 23.28 -8.02
CA THR A 161 3.03 24.71 -8.24
C THR A 161 3.92 25.51 -7.29
N GLY A 162 5.02 26.10 -7.79
CA GLY A 162 5.89 26.99 -6.99
C GLY A 162 6.41 26.36 -5.68
N GLY A 163 6.77 25.06 -5.69
CA GLY A 163 7.23 24.34 -4.49
C GLY A 163 6.11 23.74 -3.62
N ALA A 164 4.86 24.17 -3.80
CA ALA A 164 3.69 23.58 -3.16
C ALA A 164 3.06 22.48 -4.04
N THR A 165 2.12 21.72 -3.49
CA THR A 165 1.30 20.79 -4.25
C THR A 165 -0.07 21.43 -4.50
N GLY A 166 -0.37 21.70 -5.77
CA GLY A 166 -1.66 22.16 -6.25
C GLY A 166 -2.56 20.98 -6.63
N SER A 167 -3.87 21.16 -6.54
CA SER A 167 -4.87 20.21 -7.03
C SER A 167 -5.65 20.82 -8.18
N LEU A 168 -6.03 19.96 -9.15
CA LEU A 168 -6.82 20.33 -10.31
C LEU A 168 -7.84 19.23 -10.58
N ILE A 169 -9.10 19.59 -10.70
CA ILE A 169 -10.16 18.72 -11.19
C ILE A 169 -10.46 19.14 -12.63
N VAL A 170 -10.55 18.17 -13.52
CA VAL A 170 -10.93 18.35 -14.91
C VAL A 170 -12.15 17.51 -15.20
N LEU A 171 -13.22 18.14 -15.67
CA LEU A 171 -14.48 17.48 -16.00
C LEU A 171 -14.79 17.70 -17.49
N ASP A 172 -15.08 16.65 -18.21
CA ASP A 172 -15.66 16.74 -19.55
C ASP A 172 -17.07 17.32 -19.45
N VAL A 173 -17.43 18.23 -20.34
CA VAL A 173 -18.67 18.99 -20.31
C VAL A 173 -19.48 18.75 -21.59
N ALA A 174 -20.57 18.00 -21.46
CA ALA A 174 -21.49 17.73 -22.56
C ALA A 174 -22.44 18.91 -22.84
N ASP A 175 -22.78 19.73 -21.82
CA ASP A 175 -23.64 20.90 -21.94
C ASP A 175 -23.05 22.10 -21.20
N HIS A 176 -22.38 22.97 -21.95
CA HIS A 176 -21.71 24.16 -21.41
C HIS A 176 -22.68 25.13 -20.72
N ALA A 177 -23.88 25.35 -21.29
CA ALA A 177 -24.82 26.31 -20.73
C ALA A 177 -25.35 25.87 -19.36
N ARG A 178 -25.68 24.57 -19.21
CA ARG A 178 -26.08 23.99 -17.93
C ARG A 178 -24.93 23.99 -16.92
N ALA A 179 -23.73 23.65 -17.34
CA ALA A 179 -22.54 23.70 -16.47
C ALA A 179 -22.30 25.12 -15.94
N LEU A 180 -22.32 26.14 -16.81
CA LEU A 180 -22.15 27.53 -16.43
C LEU A 180 -23.27 28.00 -15.48
N SER A 181 -24.53 27.65 -15.77
CA SER A 181 -25.66 27.95 -14.91
C SER A 181 -25.52 27.35 -13.50
N PHE A 182 -25.07 26.08 -13.42
CA PHE A 182 -24.76 25.41 -12.18
C PHE A 182 -23.67 26.15 -11.38
N LEU A 183 -22.55 26.52 -12.02
CA LEU A 183 -21.45 27.23 -11.37
C LEU A 183 -21.89 28.59 -10.80
N ILE A 184 -22.67 29.36 -11.56
CA ILE A 184 -23.19 30.67 -11.13
C ILE A 184 -24.17 30.51 -9.96
N LYS A 185 -25.07 29.52 -10.03
CA LYS A 185 -26.01 29.17 -8.95
C LYS A 185 -25.26 28.78 -7.69
N ALA A 186 -24.18 28.00 -7.84
CA ALA A 186 -23.30 27.61 -6.75
C ALA A 186 -22.36 28.73 -6.24
N GLY A 187 -22.53 29.97 -6.71
CA GLY A 187 -21.85 31.14 -6.16
C GLY A 187 -20.58 31.59 -6.88
N ALA A 188 -20.19 30.94 -7.99
CA ALA A 188 -19.06 31.41 -8.79
C ALA A 188 -19.35 32.78 -9.44
N ARG A 189 -18.37 33.67 -9.49
CA ARG A 189 -18.47 35.00 -10.10
C ARG A 189 -17.29 35.23 -11.06
N PRO A 190 -17.50 35.95 -12.18
CA PRO A 190 -16.41 36.36 -13.06
C PRO A 190 -15.34 37.10 -12.26
N ALA A 191 -14.06 36.71 -12.43
CA ALA A 191 -12.94 37.32 -11.72
C ALA A 191 -12.01 38.07 -12.68
N TYR A 192 -11.45 37.39 -13.68
CA TYR A 192 -10.53 37.98 -14.67
C TYR A 192 -10.42 37.06 -15.88
N ARG A 193 -9.62 37.51 -16.88
CA ARG A 193 -9.32 36.70 -18.06
C ARG A 193 -7.85 36.30 -18.11
N TYR A 194 -7.58 35.07 -18.48
CA TYR A 194 -6.23 34.54 -18.69
C TYR A 194 -6.21 33.59 -19.88
N GLY A 195 -5.24 33.77 -20.78
CA GLY A 195 -5.04 32.89 -21.92
C GLY A 195 -6.24 32.73 -22.86
N GLY A 196 -7.13 33.74 -22.92
CA GLY A 196 -8.37 33.68 -23.69
C GLY A 196 -9.58 33.14 -22.93
N ALA A 197 -9.38 32.45 -21.82
CA ALA A 197 -10.46 31.92 -20.95
C ALA A 197 -10.91 32.97 -19.92
N THR A 198 -12.19 32.94 -19.54
CA THR A 198 -12.73 33.71 -18.41
C THR A 198 -12.67 32.81 -17.16
N LEU A 199 -11.95 33.26 -16.14
CA LEU A 199 -11.93 32.60 -14.84
C LEU A 199 -13.08 33.09 -13.98
N LEU A 200 -13.79 32.12 -13.40
CA LEU A 200 -14.77 32.36 -12.36
C LEU A 200 -14.14 31.98 -11.02
N ARG A 201 -14.50 32.71 -9.95
CA ARG A 201 -13.96 32.48 -8.60
C ARG A 201 -15.07 32.32 -7.60
N TYR A 202 -14.93 31.34 -6.73
CA TYR A 202 -15.75 31.16 -5.53
C TYR A 202 -15.22 31.97 -4.36
N ARG A 203 -16.06 32.21 -3.34
CA ARG A 203 -15.64 32.88 -2.09
C ARG A 203 -14.53 32.11 -1.35
N SER A 204 -14.46 30.80 -1.53
CA SER A 204 -13.37 29.94 -1.00
C SER A 204 -11.98 30.24 -1.61
N GLY A 205 -11.91 31.04 -2.66
CA GLY A 205 -10.70 31.23 -3.47
C GLY A 205 -10.49 30.16 -4.54
N THR A 206 -11.37 29.17 -4.65
CA THR A 206 -11.35 28.18 -5.72
C THR A 206 -11.66 28.86 -7.05
N GLU A 207 -10.88 28.59 -8.07
CA GLU A 207 -11.07 29.09 -9.42
C GLU A 207 -11.57 28.02 -10.37
N VAL A 208 -12.28 28.47 -11.39
CA VAL A 208 -12.92 27.62 -12.39
C VAL A 208 -12.78 28.28 -13.76
N ALA A 209 -12.44 27.50 -14.76
CA ALA A 209 -12.41 27.97 -16.15
C ALA A 209 -12.88 26.87 -17.11
N PHE A 210 -13.54 27.26 -18.18
CA PHE A 210 -13.77 26.39 -19.33
C PHE A 210 -12.58 26.47 -20.28
N VAL A 211 -12.05 25.31 -20.65
CA VAL A 211 -10.95 25.15 -21.61
C VAL A 211 -11.38 24.11 -22.64
N SER A 212 -11.67 24.55 -23.87
CA SER A 212 -12.33 23.71 -24.86
C SER A 212 -13.67 23.18 -24.33
N HIS A 213 -13.88 21.86 -24.30
CA HIS A 213 -15.05 21.21 -23.70
C HIS A 213 -14.81 20.72 -22.27
N TYR A 214 -13.73 21.12 -21.63
CA TYR A 214 -13.43 20.76 -20.24
C TYR A 214 -13.69 21.91 -19.28
N LEU A 215 -14.08 21.56 -18.07
CA LEU A 215 -14.17 22.44 -16.92
C LEU A 215 -12.99 22.14 -15.98
N ALA A 216 -12.08 23.10 -15.84
CA ALA A 216 -10.96 23.05 -14.91
C ALA A 216 -11.35 23.73 -13.60
N ILE A 217 -11.15 23.06 -12.44
CA ILE A 217 -11.49 23.55 -11.11
C ILE A 217 -10.27 23.36 -10.21
N GLY A 218 -9.80 24.40 -9.52
CA GLY A 218 -8.65 24.29 -8.62
C GLY A 218 -8.18 25.62 -8.06
N GLN A 219 -6.92 25.64 -7.65
CA GLN A 219 -6.23 26.89 -7.27
C GLN A 219 -5.85 27.67 -8.53
N ASP A 220 -5.67 28.97 -8.41
CA ASP A 220 -5.31 29.88 -9.52
C ASP A 220 -4.19 29.31 -10.41
N ALA A 221 -3.05 28.96 -9.81
CA ALA A 221 -1.90 28.43 -10.55
C ALA A 221 -2.24 27.10 -11.28
N SER A 222 -3.05 26.23 -10.67
CA SER A 222 -3.46 24.95 -11.27
C SER A 222 -4.40 25.16 -12.46
N VAL A 223 -5.36 26.08 -12.34
CA VAL A 223 -6.30 26.40 -13.42
C VAL A 223 -5.59 27.09 -14.59
N ARG A 224 -4.65 28.01 -14.32
CA ARG A 224 -3.82 28.60 -15.38
C ARG A 224 -2.98 27.57 -16.10
N ALA A 225 -2.34 26.63 -15.34
CA ALA A 225 -1.59 25.54 -15.96
C ALA A 225 -2.46 24.68 -16.89
N ALA A 226 -3.73 24.42 -16.50
CA ALA A 226 -4.68 23.71 -17.37
C ALA A 226 -5.03 24.52 -18.63
N ILE A 227 -5.24 25.83 -18.50
CA ILE A 227 -5.49 26.71 -19.64
C ILE A 227 -4.28 26.73 -20.59
N ASP A 228 -3.06 26.76 -20.05
CA ASP A 228 -1.84 26.77 -20.86
C ASP A 228 -1.63 25.44 -21.59
N ALA A 229 -1.77 24.31 -20.88
CA ALA A 229 -1.65 22.99 -21.48
C ALA A 229 -2.73 22.75 -22.56
N GLY A 230 -3.99 23.04 -22.24
CA GLY A 230 -5.12 22.88 -23.18
C GLY A 230 -5.07 23.78 -24.40
N ALA A 231 -4.39 24.93 -24.30
CA ALA A 231 -4.14 25.84 -25.42
C ALA A 231 -2.82 25.52 -26.17
N GLY A 232 -2.10 24.46 -25.81
CA GLY A 232 -0.83 24.10 -26.45
C GLY A 232 0.34 25.06 -26.15
N ARG A 233 0.25 25.87 -25.09
CA ARG A 233 1.33 26.81 -24.69
C ARG A 233 2.44 26.14 -23.88
N GLY A 234 2.35 24.85 -23.63
CA GLY A 234 3.35 24.01 -23.01
C GLY A 234 3.09 22.52 -23.25
N PRO A 235 4.05 21.65 -22.93
CA PRO A 235 3.86 20.22 -23.10
C PRO A 235 2.80 19.72 -22.11
N SER A 236 1.86 18.90 -22.61
CA SER A 236 0.84 18.27 -21.78
C SER A 236 1.28 16.91 -21.24
N LEU A 237 0.58 16.40 -20.22
CA LEU A 237 0.79 15.05 -19.71
C LEU A 237 0.59 13.99 -20.81
N GLN A 238 -0.39 14.20 -21.69
CA GLN A 238 -0.64 13.31 -22.81
C GLN A 238 0.59 13.15 -23.74
N SER A 239 1.40 14.21 -23.89
CA SER A 239 2.63 14.19 -24.70
C SER A 239 3.87 13.73 -23.93
N ASN A 240 3.77 13.48 -22.63
CA ASN A 240 4.90 13.06 -21.80
C ASN A 240 5.29 11.60 -22.12
N PRO A 241 6.56 11.32 -22.55
CA PRO A 241 6.98 9.97 -22.92
C PRO A 241 6.93 8.96 -21.75
N SER A 242 7.15 9.40 -20.50
CA SER A 242 7.05 8.54 -19.32
C SER A 242 5.61 8.13 -19.04
N TYR A 243 4.67 9.07 -19.18
CA TYR A 243 3.24 8.79 -19.11
C TYR A 243 2.81 7.81 -20.20
N GLN A 244 3.19 8.08 -21.45
CA GLN A 244 2.84 7.23 -22.59
C GLN A 244 3.34 5.80 -22.42
N ARG A 245 4.59 5.62 -21.95
CA ARG A 245 5.15 4.29 -21.66
C ARG A 245 4.43 3.61 -20.51
N ALA A 246 4.17 4.33 -19.43
CA ALA A 246 3.45 3.76 -18.28
C ALA A 246 1.99 3.40 -18.61
N ALA A 247 1.32 4.19 -19.46
CA ALA A 247 -0.06 3.94 -19.91
C ALA A 247 -0.16 2.95 -21.08
N ALA A 248 0.98 2.48 -21.61
CA ALA A 248 0.97 1.53 -22.72
C ALA A 248 0.37 0.19 -22.28
N GLY A 249 -0.56 -0.33 -23.07
CA GLY A 249 -1.21 -1.63 -22.82
C GLY A 249 -2.21 -1.63 -21.66
N GLU A 250 -2.74 -0.47 -21.26
CA GLU A 250 -3.85 -0.42 -20.30
C GLU A 250 -5.11 -1.10 -20.85
N PRO A 251 -5.83 -1.86 -20.00
CA PRO A 251 -7.04 -2.58 -20.41
C PRO A 251 -8.09 -1.63 -21.00
N ALA A 252 -8.72 -2.03 -22.11
CA ALA A 252 -9.78 -1.23 -22.74
C ALA A 252 -11.07 -1.19 -21.89
N ASP A 253 -11.29 -2.20 -21.04
CA ASP A 253 -12.45 -2.30 -20.15
C ASP A 253 -12.23 -1.60 -18.80
N ARG A 254 -11.10 -0.91 -18.62
CA ARG A 254 -10.87 -0.13 -17.40
C ARG A 254 -11.92 0.97 -17.21
N VAL A 255 -12.28 1.20 -15.99
CA VAL A 255 -13.20 2.26 -15.58
C VAL A 255 -12.50 3.39 -14.84
N LEU A 256 -11.34 3.07 -14.28
CA LEU A 256 -10.39 4.01 -13.68
C LEU A 256 -8.99 3.71 -14.18
N ASP A 257 -8.25 4.76 -14.38
CA ASP A 257 -6.80 4.71 -14.44
C ASP A 257 -6.18 5.86 -13.62
N ALA A 258 -5.04 5.57 -13.01
CA ALA A 258 -4.27 6.55 -12.27
C ALA A 258 -2.82 6.46 -12.70
N TYR A 259 -2.15 7.61 -12.77
CA TYR A 259 -0.73 7.73 -13.07
C TYR A 259 -0.01 8.46 -11.94
N ALA A 260 1.18 8.03 -11.63
CA ALA A 260 2.12 8.78 -10.80
C ALA A 260 3.49 8.84 -11.48
N SER A 261 4.03 10.03 -11.64
CA SER A 261 5.42 10.21 -12.07
C SER A 261 6.39 9.73 -10.99
N ALA A 262 7.66 9.45 -11.33
CA ALA A 262 8.67 9.10 -10.35
C ALA A 262 8.78 10.15 -9.21
N ALA A 263 8.67 11.45 -9.55
CA ALA A 263 8.61 12.52 -8.56
C ALA A 263 7.34 12.46 -7.70
N GLY A 264 6.21 12.09 -8.32
CA GLY A 264 4.94 11.88 -7.62
C GLY A 264 5.00 10.73 -6.63
N VAL A 265 5.56 9.58 -7.02
CA VAL A 265 5.76 8.43 -6.11
C VAL A 265 6.56 8.86 -4.90
N ARG A 266 7.72 9.48 -5.08
CA ARG A 266 8.57 9.96 -3.98
C ARG A 266 7.85 10.97 -3.08
N ARG A 267 7.20 11.98 -3.67
CA ARG A 267 6.58 13.07 -2.92
C ARG A 267 5.28 12.68 -2.23
N LEU A 268 4.48 11.82 -2.85
CA LEU A 268 3.12 11.51 -2.41
C LEU A 268 3.01 10.20 -1.62
N LEU A 269 3.82 9.21 -1.92
CA LEU A 269 3.74 7.87 -1.34
C LEU A 269 4.89 7.57 -0.38
N ALA A 270 6.15 7.75 -0.78
CA ALA A 270 7.30 7.34 0.03
C ALA A 270 7.41 8.08 1.37
N SER A 271 6.85 9.29 1.48
CA SER A 271 6.78 10.06 2.73
C SER A 271 5.66 9.61 3.68
N ARG A 272 4.88 8.58 3.34
CA ARG A 272 3.71 8.13 4.10
C ARG A 272 4.05 6.98 5.03
N GLN A 273 3.21 6.81 6.07
CA GLN A 273 3.22 5.63 6.93
C GLN A 273 2.12 4.65 6.52
N GLY A 274 2.26 3.38 6.92
CA GLY A 274 1.30 2.34 6.63
C GLY A 274 1.38 1.81 5.19
N VAL A 275 0.27 1.29 4.67
CA VAL A 275 0.20 0.63 3.34
C VAL A 275 0.64 1.56 2.22
N ALA A 276 0.26 2.85 2.25
CA ALA A 276 0.66 3.81 1.23
C ALA A 276 2.17 4.06 1.20
N GLY A 277 2.82 4.11 2.38
CA GLY A 277 4.28 4.21 2.48
C GLY A 277 4.98 2.95 1.99
N ALA A 278 4.46 1.77 2.34
CA ALA A 278 4.99 0.50 1.86
C ALA A 278 4.91 0.40 0.32
N LEU A 279 3.78 0.78 -0.28
CA LEU A 279 3.64 0.87 -1.73
C LEU A 279 4.61 1.90 -2.33
N GLY A 280 4.78 3.05 -1.68
CA GLY A 280 5.75 4.07 -2.10
C GLY A 280 7.16 3.52 -2.17
N VAL A 281 7.59 2.79 -1.14
CA VAL A 281 8.92 2.16 -1.09
C VAL A 281 9.07 1.06 -2.14
N LEU A 282 8.04 0.23 -2.35
CA LEU A 282 8.06 -0.81 -3.38
C LEU A 282 8.13 -0.22 -4.81
N LEU A 283 7.49 0.93 -5.02
CA LEU A 283 7.51 1.64 -6.29
C LEU A 283 8.73 2.55 -6.46
N GLU A 284 9.38 2.95 -5.37
CA GLU A 284 10.55 3.84 -5.40
C GLU A 284 11.80 3.06 -5.84
N GLN A 285 11.98 3.00 -7.14
CA GLN A 285 13.16 2.42 -7.78
C GLN A 285 13.93 3.51 -8.53
N PRO A 286 15.28 3.49 -8.54
CA PRO A 286 16.07 4.47 -9.29
C PRO A 286 15.72 4.52 -10.78
N ALA A 287 15.34 3.39 -11.35
CA ALA A 287 14.94 3.24 -12.75
C ALA A 287 13.49 3.67 -13.04
N LEU A 288 12.68 4.02 -12.03
CA LEU A 288 11.27 4.35 -12.25
C LEU A 288 11.10 5.63 -13.07
N LEU A 289 10.38 5.53 -14.19
CA LEU A 289 9.93 6.65 -15.02
C LEU A 289 8.53 7.10 -14.63
N GLY A 290 7.64 6.18 -14.34
CA GLY A 290 6.29 6.41 -13.88
C GLY A 290 5.52 5.09 -13.75
N SER A 291 4.42 5.13 -13.01
CA SER A 291 3.54 3.98 -12.81
C SER A 291 2.09 4.33 -13.11
N THR A 292 1.36 3.38 -13.65
CA THR A 292 -0.10 3.46 -13.80
C THR A 292 -0.77 2.35 -13.00
N VAL A 293 -1.97 2.66 -12.52
CA VAL A 293 -2.90 1.69 -11.92
C VAL A 293 -4.19 1.77 -12.69
N SER A 294 -4.66 0.66 -13.23
CA SER A 294 -5.98 0.57 -13.86
C SER A 294 -6.89 -0.37 -13.09
N VAL A 295 -8.18 -0.07 -13.09
CA VAL A 295 -9.22 -0.86 -12.44
C VAL A 295 -10.30 -1.22 -13.45
N SER A 296 -10.59 -2.51 -13.56
CA SER A 296 -11.66 -3.07 -14.38
C SER A 296 -12.61 -3.89 -13.53
N ALA A 297 -13.91 -3.76 -13.78
CA ALA A 297 -14.90 -4.68 -13.24
C ALA A 297 -15.06 -5.85 -14.23
N VAL A 298 -14.82 -7.05 -13.73
CA VAL A 298 -14.89 -8.29 -14.51
C VAL A 298 -15.88 -9.26 -13.90
N THR A 299 -16.18 -10.35 -14.60
CA THR A 299 -17.08 -11.38 -14.08
C THR A 299 -16.55 -11.96 -12.77
N GLY A 300 -17.35 -11.90 -11.72
CA GLY A 300 -17.00 -12.41 -10.38
C GLY A 300 -16.14 -11.49 -9.54
N GLY A 301 -15.79 -10.26 -10.01
CA GLY A 301 -14.97 -9.40 -9.17
C GLY A 301 -14.39 -8.16 -9.84
N ALA A 302 -13.28 -7.70 -9.31
CA ALA A 302 -12.51 -6.56 -9.82
C ALA A 302 -11.07 -6.95 -10.10
N ARG A 303 -10.52 -6.40 -11.19
CA ARG A 303 -9.11 -6.53 -11.55
C ARG A 303 -8.42 -5.19 -11.39
N VAL A 304 -7.31 -5.18 -10.68
CA VAL A 304 -6.44 -4.03 -10.52
C VAL A 304 -5.09 -4.37 -11.13
N ARG A 305 -4.67 -3.60 -12.12
CA ARG A 305 -3.37 -3.75 -12.76
C ARG A 305 -2.49 -2.55 -12.42
N LEU A 306 -1.33 -2.82 -11.87
CA LEU A 306 -0.25 -1.86 -11.69
C LEU A 306 0.79 -2.12 -12.78
N HIS A 307 1.13 -1.10 -13.55
CA HIS A 307 2.20 -1.16 -14.54
C HIS A 307 3.19 -0.04 -14.29
N SER A 308 4.48 -0.35 -14.25
CA SER A 308 5.57 0.60 -14.03
C SER A 308 6.53 0.57 -15.20
N ALA A 309 6.72 1.73 -15.83
CA ALA A 309 7.73 1.92 -16.86
C ALA A 309 9.08 2.21 -16.20
N LEU A 310 10.12 1.50 -16.64
CA LEU A 310 11.48 1.58 -16.10
C LEU A 310 12.46 2.08 -17.17
N ASP A 311 13.50 2.75 -16.72
CA ASP A 311 14.66 3.06 -17.55
C ASP A 311 15.57 1.82 -17.62
N SER A 312 15.61 1.18 -18.78
CA SER A 312 16.37 -0.04 -19.00
C SER A 312 17.89 0.12 -18.78
N SER A 313 18.41 1.34 -18.94
CA SER A 313 19.83 1.63 -18.69
C SER A 313 20.21 1.58 -17.21
N LEU A 314 19.25 1.84 -16.32
CA LEU A 314 19.41 1.82 -14.87
C LEU A 314 18.93 0.51 -14.24
N SER A 315 18.07 -0.24 -14.92
CA SER A 315 17.48 -1.48 -14.39
C SER A 315 18.45 -2.66 -14.39
N SER A 316 19.46 -2.66 -15.24
CA SER A 316 20.49 -3.72 -15.33
C SER A 316 21.31 -3.90 -14.04
N SER A 317 21.42 -2.86 -13.20
CA SER A 317 22.11 -2.92 -11.91
C SER A 317 21.27 -3.52 -10.77
N SER A 318 19.97 -3.65 -10.96
CA SER A 318 19.03 -4.03 -9.88
C SER A 318 18.73 -5.54 -9.81
N GLY A 319 19.46 -6.38 -10.59
CA GLY A 319 19.33 -7.84 -10.56
C GLY A 319 17.87 -8.27 -10.60
N SER A 320 17.20 -8.13 -11.75
CA SER A 320 15.85 -8.66 -11.90
C SER A 320 15.87 -10.14 -11.57
N SER A 321 15.12 -10.56 -10.55
CA SER A 321 14.88 -11.98 -10.33
C SER A 321 14.20 -12.49 -11.59
N GLY A 322 14.85 -13.35 -12.35
CA GLY A 322 14.24 -13.98 -13.52
C GLY A 322 12.88 -14.56 -13.14
N GLY A 323 11.92 -14.53 -14.05
CA GLY A 323 10.65 -15.17 -13.80
C GLY A 323 10.84 -16.65 -13.45
N PHE A 324 9.97 -17.21 -12.63
CA PHE A 324 9.92 -18.62 -12.30
C PHE A 324 8.50 -19.18 -12.58
N GLN A 325 8.41 -20.46 -12.77
CA GLN A 325 7.13 -21.15 -12.87
C GLN A 325 6.74 -21.63 -11.47
N PRO A 326 5.64 -21.13 -10.88
CA PRO A 326 5.17 -21.59 -9.59
C PRO A 326 4.82 -23.08 -9.63
N THR A 327 5.30 -23.84 -8.66
CA THR A 327 5.04 -25.27 -8.53
C THR A 327 4.66 -25.68 -7.10
N LEU A 328 5.01 -24.84 -6.09
CA LEU A 328 4.82 -25.18 -4.68
C LEU A 328 3.36 -25.14 -4.22
N GLN A 329 2.43 -24.57 -4.99
CA GLN A 329 0.99 -24.73 -4.73
C GLN A 329 0.53 -26.20 -4.71
N SER A 330 1.30 -27.11 -5.30
CA SER A 330 1.06 -28.55 -5.25
C SER A 330 1.46 -29.18 -3.91
N ALA A 331 2.39 -28.56 -3.17
CA ALA A 331 2.85 -29.01 -1.87
C ALA A 331 2.10 -28.34 -0.69
N ILE A 332 1.50 -27.19 -0.93
CA ILE A 332 0.72 -26.47 0.09
C ILE A 332 -0.69 -27.06 0.19
N PRO A 333 -1.20 -27.33 1.42
CA PRO A 333 -2.53 -27.93 1.58
C PRO A 333 -3.65 -26.96 1.20
N ALA A 334 -4.73 -27.51 0.62
CA ALA A 334 -5.98 -26.78 0.39
C ALA A 334 -6.54 -26.24 1.71
N GLY A 335 -7.24 -25.11 1.64
CA GLY A 335 -7.74 -24.42 2.84
C GLY A 335 -6.66 -23.61 3.56
N SER A 336 -5.52 -23.35 2.92
CA SER A 336 -4.57 -22.33 3.41
C SER A 336 -5.16 -20.94 3.23
N ALA A 337 -5.12 -20.15 4.31
CA ALA A 337 -5.64 -18.78 4.31
C ALA A 337 -4.81 -17.83 3.45
N LEU A 338 -3.50 -18.08 3.34
CA LEU A 338 -2.56 -17.29 2.54
C LEU A 338 -1.52 -18.20 1.91
N LEU A 339 -1.13 -17.88 0.68
CA LEU A 339 0.08 -18.34 0.01
C LEU A 339 0.82 -17.14 -0.55
N LEU A 340 2.11 -17.03 -0.28
CA LEU A 340 3.05 -16.14 -0.97
C LEU A 340 4.15 -17.02 -1.57
N ASP A 341 4.30 -17.01 -2.88
CA ASP A 341 5.29 -17.79 -3.61
C ASP A 341 6.24 -16.87 -4.38
N VAL A 342 7.53 -17.02 -4.13
CA VAL A 342 8.59 -16.17 -4.68
C VAL A 342 9.83 -16.99 -5.04
N ASN A 343 10.64 -16.45 -5.93
CA ASN A 343 11.96 -17.01 -6.22
C ASN A 343 13.08 -16.10 -5.68
N GLY A 344 14.06 -16.70 -5.01
CA GLY A 344 15.20 -15.95 -4.49
C GLY A 344 14.86 -15.11 -3.25
N LEU A 345 14.30 -15.74 -2.22
CA LEU A 345 13.97 -15.11 -0.95
C LEU A 345 15.18 -14.43 -0.31
N GLU A 346 16.39 -14.96 -0.51
CA GLU A 346 17.66 -14.40 -0.04
C GLU A 346 17.92 -12.96 -0.55
N ARG A 347 17.35 -12.61 -1.71
CA ARG A 347 17.43 -11.25 -2.28
C ARG A 347 16.27 -10.36 -1.86
N ALA A 348 15.10 -10.94 -1.66
CA ALA A 348 13.89 -10.21 -1.29
C ALA A 348 13.93 -9.73 0.16
N VAL A 349 14.33 -10.59 1.11
CA VAL A 349 14.34 -10.28 2.55
C VAL A 349 15.21 -9.07 2.89
N PRO A 350 16.48 -8.95 2.46
CA PRO A 350 17.29 -7.77 2.76
C PRO A 350 16.70 -6.47 2.22
N ARG A 351 16.05 -6.50 1.05
CA ARG A 351 15.38 -5.32 0.47
C ARG A 351 14.16 -4.90 1.30
N VAL A 352 13.35 -5.87 1.72
CA VAL A 352 12.20 -5.61 2.60
C VAL A 352 12.67 -5.08 3.95
N LEU A 353 13.74 -5.62 4.53
CA LEU A 353 14.32 -5.14 5.78
C LEU A 353 14.87 -3.72 5.65
N ALA A 354 15.57 -3.41 4.58
CA ALA A 354 16.07 -2.05 4.30
C ALA A 354 14.92 -1.05 4.12
N SER A 355 13.86 -1.44 3.40
CA SER A 355 12.67 -0.61 3.23
C SER A 355 11.88 -0.43 4.53
N ALA A 356 11.87 -1.47 5.38
CA ALA A 356 11.28 -1.41 6.70
C ALA A 356 11.98 -0.41 7.63
N ALA A 357 13.29 -0.28 7.51
CA ALA A 357 14.07 0.71 8.25
C ALA A 357 13.74 2.16 7.82
N ALA A 358 13.34 2.36 6.56
CA ALA A 358 12.98 3.68 6.01
C ALA A 358 11.56 4.15 6.37
N GLY A 359 10.69 3.29 6.89
CA GLY A 359 9.34 3.63 7.34
C GLY A 359 8.26 2.76 6.68
N GLY A 360 7.22 2.41 7.41
CA GLY A 360 6.09 1.65 6.89
C GLY A 360 5.56 0.61 7.87
N VAL A 361 4.71 -0.30 7.40
CA VAL A 361 4.13 -1.41 8.20
C VAL A 361 5.23 -2.26 8.85
N ALA A 362 6.34 -2.42 8.15
CA ALA A 362 7.48 -3.20 8.63
C ALA A 362 8.24 -2.54 9.80
N GLN A 363 8.00 -1.27 10.13
CA GLN A 363 8.59 -0.64 11.34
C GLN A 363 8.22 -1.37 12.63
N ASN A 364 7.04 -1.99 12.69
CA ASN A 364 6.60 -2.74 13.86
C ASN A 364 7.40 -4.04 14.04
N PHE A 365 7.91 -4.61 12.95
CA PHE A 365 8.68 -5.85 12.94
C PHE A 365 10.20 -5.60 12.89
N ALA A 366 10.65 -4.42 12.47
CA ALA A 366 12.07 -4.10 12.34
C ALA A 366 12.87 -4.25 13.65
N PRO A 367 12.36 -3.90 14.84
CA PRO A 367 13.07 -4.15 16.10
C PRO A 367 13.21 -5.63 16.40
N LEU A 368 12.16 -6.42 16.12
CA LEU A 368 12.17 -7.87 16.31
C LEU A 368 13.18 -8.53 15.37
N LEU A 369 13.15 -8.18 14.09
CA LEU A 369 14.04 -8.74 13.08
C LEU A 369 15.50 -8.35 13.32
N ARG A 370 15.76 -7.10 13.75
CA ARG A 370 17.11 -6.68 14.16
C ARG A 370 17.60 -7.45 15.38
N ARG A 371 16.74 -7.61 16.41
CA ARG A 371 17.08 -8.38 17.59
C ARG A 371 17.37 -9.83 17.24
N LEU A 372 16.55 -10.45 16.39
CA LEU A 372 16.79 -11.80 15.90
C LEU A 372 18.12 -11.88 15.14
N GLY A 373 18.38 -10.97 14.20
CA GLY A 373 19.63 -10.92 13.44
C GLY A 373 20.85 -10.72 14.33
N THR A 374 20.80 -9.81 15.32
CA THR A 374 21.91 -9.60 16.26
C THR A 374 22.13 -10.80 17.18
N THR A 375 21.05 -11.46 17.65
CA THR A 375 21.17 -12.65 18.48
C THR A 375 21.73 -13.83 17.69
N LEU A 376 21.26 -14.05 16.47
CA LEU A 376 21.78 -15.09 15.58
C LEU A 376 23.27 -14.85 15.28
N SER A 377 23.66 -13.63 14.91
CA SER A 377 25.07 -13.29 14.63
C SER A 377 25.95 -13.43 15.88
N ALA A 378 25.46 -13.10 17.07
CA ALA A 378 26.18 -13.28 18.33
C ALA A 378 26.43 -14.76 18.65
N ASN A 379 25.60 -15.67 18.14
CA ASN A 379 25.73 -17.12 18.27
C ASN A 379 26.39 -17.77 17.03
N GLY A 380 27.05 -16.97 16.19
CA GLY A 380 27.80 -17.49 15.04
C GLY A 380 26.94 -17.88 13.83
N VAL A 381 25.65 -17.50 13.81
CA VAL A 381 24.75 -17.79 12.70
C VAL A 381 24.75 -16.63 11.70
N ASP A 382 25.20 -16.88 10.48
CA ASP A 382 25.06 -15.94 9.38
C ASP A 382 23.65 -16.01 8.77
N LEU A 383 22.91 -14.91 8.86
CA LEU A 383 21.58 -14.80 8.29
C LEU A 383 21.58 -15.01 6.76
N GLN A 384 22.63 -14.58 6.07
CA GLN A 384 22.77 -14.80 4.62
C GLN A 384 22.95 -16.29 4.31
N GLY A 385 23.71 -17.02 5.14
CA GLY A 385 23.84 -18.47 5.04
C GLY A 385 22.50 -19.18 5.17
N ILE A 386 21.66 -18.78 6.13
CA ILE A 386 20.28 -19.30 6.28
C ILE A 386 19.44 -18.96 5.03
N LEU A 387 19.46 -17.70 4.60
CA LEU A 387 18.65 -17.25 3.47
C LEU A 387 19.05 -17.94 2.15
N SER A 388 20.32 -18.36 2.02
CA SER A 388 20.78 -19.09 0.83
C SER A 388 20.11 -20.46 0.64
N ILE A 389 19.60 -21.08 1.72
CA ILE A 389 18.80 -22.31 1.65
C ILE A 389 17.51 -22.06 0.86
N PHE A 390 16.98 -20.83 0.93
CA PHE A 390 15.76 -20.37 0.30
C PHE A 390 16.01 -19.56 -1.01
N GLY A 391 17.13 -19.86 -1.69
CA GLY A 391 17.54 -19.16 -2.92
C GLY A 391 16.77 -19.58 -4.18
N ARG A 392 15.93 -20.61 -4.10
CA ARG A 392 15.05 -21.08 -5.17
C ARG A 392 13.60 -20.72 -4.88
N GLU A 393 12.67 -21.36 -5.60
CA GLU A 393 11.22 -21.22 -5.35
C GLU A 393 10.93 -21.49 -3.87
N THR A 394 10.28 -20.53 -3.22
CA THR A 394 9.96 -20.57 -1.80
C THR A 394 8.55 -20.04 -1.59
N ALA A 395 7.72 -20.87 -0.98
CA ALA A 395 6.34 -20.55 -0.62
C ALA A 395 6.20 -20.37 0.88
N VAL A 396 5.52 -19.31 1.29
CA VAL A 396 5.10 -19.07 2.68
C VAL A 396 3.59 -19.17 2.72
N ALA A 397 3.06 -20.07 3.56
CA ALA A 397 1.63 -20.27 3.71
C ALA A 397 1.19 -20.06 5.16
N ILE A 398 -0.01 -19.51 5.33
CA ILE A 398 -0.72 -19.50 6.60
C ILE A 398 -1.82 -20.55 6.51
N THR A 399 -1.75 -21.56 7.37
CA THR A 399 -2.76 -22.61 7.44
C THR A 399 -3.71 -22.32 8.60
N ALA A 400 -5.02 -22.45 8.33
CA ALA A 400 -6.05 -22.27 9.37
C ALA A 400 -6.46 -23.60 10.03
N ASN A 401 -5.75 -24.70 9.73
CA ASN A 401 -6.07 -26.04 10.18
C ASN A 401 -5.63 -26.22 11.66
N GLY A 402 -6.56 -26.05 12.58
CA GLY A 402 -6.31 -26.26 14.01
C GLY A 402 -6.88 -25.18 14.91
N ARG A 403 -6.51 -25.23 16.21
CA ARG A 403 -6.93 -24.21 17.19
C ARG A 403 -6.19 -22.88 17.06
N SER A 404 -5.08 -22.86 16.34
CA SER A 404 -4.25 -21.68 16.11
C SER A 404 -3.76 -21.69 14.66
N PRO A 405 -3.64 -20.50 14.02
CA PRO A 405 -3.04 -20.41 12.70
C PRO A 405 -1.61 -20.93 12.72
N GLY A 406 -1.26 -21.77 11.76
CA GLY A 406 0.11 -22.26 11.55
C GLY A 406 0.80 -21.51 10.42
N LEU A 407 2.11 -21.25 10.56
CA LEU A 407 2.95 -20.79 9.45
C LEU A 407 3.70 -21.99 8.90
N VAL A 408 3.69 -22.13 7.57
CA VAL A 408 4.47 -23.16 6.86
C VAL A 408 5.26 -22.45 5.76
N LEU A 409 6.56 -22.68 5.76
CA LEU A 409 7.45 -22.26 4.69
C LEU A 409 7.94 -23.52 3.98
N VAL A 410 7.79 -23.57 2.67
CA VAL A 410 8.25 -24.67 1.82
C VAL A 410 9.18 -24.11 0.77
N ALA A 411 10.36 -24.68 0.64
CA ALA A 411 11.31 -24.27 -0.38
C ALA A 411 11.83 -25.46 -1.18
N ARG A 412 12.12 -25.25 -2.46
CA ARG A 412 12.77 -26.26 -3.29
C ARG A 412 14.27 -26.27 -3.06
N THR A 413 14.84 -27.48 -2.90
CA THR A 413 16.29 -27.68 -2.91
C THR A 413 16.71 -28.54 -4.09
N ALA A 414 17.97 -28.38 -4.52
CA ALA A 414 18.59 -29.25 -5.50
C ALA A 414 19.45 -30.34 -4.85
N ASP A 415 19.75 -30.19 -3.55
CA ASP A 415 20.69 -31.03 -2.82
C ASP A 415 20.20 -31.17 -1.39
N GLU A 416 19.46 -32.23 -1.13
CA GLU A 416 18.89 -32.51 0.20
C GLU A 416 19.97 -32.73 1.26
N ASP A 417 21.01 -33.50 0.93
CA ASP A 417 22.04 -33.89 1.91
C ASP A 417 22.83 -32.67 2.36
N ARG A 418 23.13 -31.78 1.43
CA ARG A 418 23.77 -30.51 1.75
C ARG A 418 22.90 -29.65 2.67
N VAL A 419 21.60 -29.55 2.37
CA VAL A 419 20.69 -28.73 3.19
C VAL A 419 20.44 -29.36 4.54
N LYS A 420 20.31 -30.69 4.64
CA LYS A 420 20.24 -31.42 5.91
C LYS A 420 21.47 -31.11 6.78
N ALA A 421 22.67 -31.18 6.21
CA ALA A 421 23.91 -30.87 6.93
C ALA A 421 23.97 -29.39 7.36
N GLN A 422 23.52 -28.46 6.51
CA GLN A 422 23.46 -27.04 6.86
C GLN A 422 22.48 -26.76 8.00
N LEU A 423 21.27 -27.32 7.95
CA LEU A 423 20.25 -27.14 8.98
C LEU A 423 20.67 -27.80 10.32
N ALA A 424 21.23 -29.01 10.28
CA ALA A 424 21.78 -29.64 11.46
C ALA A 424 22.88 -28.81 12.14
N GLY A 425 23.74 -28.16 11.34
CA GLY A 425 24.75 -27.22 11.85
C GLY A 425 24.16 -25.95 12.49
N LEU A 426 22.91 -25.61 12.17
CA LEU A 426 22.21 -24.43 12.72
C LEU A 426 21.38 -24.75 13.98
N GLU A 427 21.14 -26.01 14.32
CA GLU A 427 20.28 -26.40 15.44
C GLU A 427 20.75 -25.83 16.78
N VAL A 428 22.01 -26.03 17.13
CA VAL A 428 22.57 -25.54 18.39
C VAL A 428 22.57 -24.02 18.45
N PRO A 429 23.08 -23.27 17.46
CA PRO A 429 23.01 -21.80 17.45
C PRO A 429 21.59 -21.26 17.50
N LEU A 430 20.64 -21.87 16.79
CA LEU A 430 19.24 -21.45 16.80
C LEU A 430 18.59 -21.69 18.18
N ALA A 431 18.83 -22.85 18.79
CA ALA A 431 18.35 -23.16 20.13
C ALA A 431 18.88 -22.16 21.17
N GLN A 432 20.16 -21.77 21.08
CA GLN A 432 20.78 -20.78 21.96
C GLN A 432 20.27 -19.35 21.74
N ALA A 433 19.74 -19.04 20.55
CA ALA A 433 19.17 -17.72 20.26
C ALA A 433 17.84 -17.46 21.00
N PHE A 434 17.19 -18.49 21.51
CA PHE A 434 15.95 -18.38 22.27
C PHE A 434 16.19 -18.58 23.76
N PRO A 435 15.70 -17.71 24.65
CA PRO A 435 15.87 -17.85 26.08
C PRO A 435 15.16 -19.12 26.59
N ALA A 436 15.77 -19.80 27.55
CA ALA A 436 15.12 -20.91 28.26
C ALA A 436 13.77 -20.44 28.85
N PRO A 437 12.72 -21.28 28.81
CA PRO A 437 11.43 -20.93 29.41
C PRO A 437 11.60 -20.60 30.90
N ALA A 438 10.99 -19.49 31.33
CA ALA A 438 11.12 -18.95 32.68
C ALA A 438 10.53 -19.85 33.81
N SER A 439 9.87 -20.93 33.46
CA SER A 439 9.21 -21.87 34.39
C SER A 439 9.51 -23.32 34.00
N GLY A 440 10.52 -23.89 34.62
CA GLY A 440 10.90 -25.31 34.49
C GLY A 440 12.35 -25.55 34.96
N PRO A 441 12.76 -26.78 35.23
CA PRO A 441 14.16 -27.09 35.49
C PRO A 441 14.96 -26.76 34.23
N GLY A 442 15.77 -25.73 34.29
CA GLY A 442 16.61 -25.02 33.37
C GLY A 442 17.35 -25.79 32.26
N GLN A 443 16.65 -26.63 31.51
CA GLN A 443 17.21 -27.22 30.30
C GLN A 443 17.13 -26.17 29.15
N ALA A 444 18.28 -25.94 28.52
CA ALA A 444 18.34 -25.13 27.30
C ALA A 444 17.41 -25.75 26.23
N PRO A 445 16.72 -24.95 25.42
CA PRO A 445 15.97 -25.49 24.30
C PRO A 445 16.92 -26.31 23.39
N GLU A 446 16.47 -27.48 22.95
CA GLU A 446 17.20 -28.33 22.01
C GLU A 446 16.24 -28.87 20.95
N PHE A 447 16.81 -29.20 19.77
CA PHE A 447 16.05 -29.90 18.76
C PHE A 447 15.92 -31.37 19.10
N ASN A 448 14.74 -31.92 18.88
CA ASN A 448 14.42 -33.32 19.07
C ASN A 448 13.89 -33.92 17.77
N ASP A 449 14.29 -35.15 17.48
CA ASP A 449 13.78 -35.87 16.32
C ASP A 449 12.40 -36.44 16.64
N VAL A 450 11.44 -36.15 15.76
CA VAL A 450 10.04 -36.59 15.85
C VAL A 450 9.61 -37.23 14.55
N ALA A 451 9.03 -38.43 14.63
CA ALA A 451 8.46 -39.07 13.43
C ALA A 451 7.12 -38.44 13.07
N VAL A 452 6.97 -37.93 11.86
CA VAL A 452 5.77 -37.26 11.34
C VAL A 452 5.43 -37.83 9.96
N ALA A 453 4.28 -38.48 9.84
CA ALA A 453 3.78 -39.00 8.57
C ALA A 453 4.79 -39.87 7.79
N GLY A 454 5.70 -40.56 8.48
CA GLY A 454 6.70 -41.44 7.88
C GLY A 454 8.05 -40.82 7.58
N ILE A 455 8.24 -39.53 7.89
CA ILE A 455 9.54 -38.84 7.81
C ILE A 455 10.02 -38.40 9.19
N THR A 456 11.29 -38.08 9.31
CA THR A 456 11.86 -37.46 10.51
C THR A 456 11.74 -35.93 10.40
N ALA A 457 11.13 -35.30 11.39
CA ALA A 457 11.13 -33.87 11.58
C ALA A 457 11.96 -33.49 12.81
N HIS A 458 12.64 -32.36 12.78
CA HIS A 458 13.40 -31.80 13.88
C HIS A 458 12.58 -30.69 14.53
N GLN A 459 12.30 -30.84 15.83
CA GLN A 459 11.42 -29.97 16.59
C GLN A 459 12.16 -29.22 17.68
N LEU A 460 12.02 -27.90 17.70
CA LEU A 460 12.44 -27.01 18.78
C LEU A 460 11.22 -26.42 19.46
N SER A 461 10.98 -26.78 20.72
CA SER A 461 9.91 -26.23 21.54
C SER A 461 10.36 -24.92 22.19
N LEU A 462 9.74 -23.78 21.82
CA LEU A 462 10.11 -22.46 22.32
C LEU A 462 9.28 -22.04 23.54
N THR A 463 7.97 -22.20 23.45
CA THR A 463 7.00 -21.95 24.53
C THR A 463 5.79 -22.84 24.31
N PRO A 464 4.89 -23.02 25.30
CA PRO A 464 3.64 -23.72 25.07
C PRO A 464 2.87 -23.13 23.91
N GLY A 465 2.70 -23.90 22.82
CA GLY A 465 2.01 -23.50 21.60
C GLY A 465 2.84 -22.76 20.56
N LEU A 466 4.14 -22.55 20.76
CA LEU A 466 5.08 -22.02 19.77
C LEU A 466 6.26 -22.97 19.60
N GLN A 467 6.38 -23.52 18.42
CA GLN A 467 7.42 -24.46 18.01
C GLN A 467 8.11 -23.94 16.76
N LEU A 468 9.31 -24.42 16.52
CA LEU A 468 10.01 -24.29 15.25
C LEU A 468 10.39 -25.70 14.81
N ASP A 469 9.70 -26.18 13.82
CA ASP A 469 9.86 -27.53 13.30
C ASP A 469 10.40 -27.45 11.88
N TYR A 470 11.31 -28.35 11.50
CA TYR A 470 11.74 -28.46 10.11
C TYR A 470 11.89 -29.92 9.67
N ALA A 471 11.77 -30.13 8.37
CA ALA A 471 12.06 -31.41 7.72
C ALA A 471 12.59 -31.19 6.30
N VAL A 472 13.39 -32.13 5.80
CA VAL A 472 13.91 -32.13 4.42
C VAL A 472 13.61 -33.47 3.78
N PHE A 473 12.81 -33.46 2.73
CA PHE A 473 12.33 -34.64 1.99
C PHE A 473 11.85 -34.24 0.59
N ASP A 474 11.90 -35.15 -0.38
CA ASP A 474 11.38 -34.98 -1.75
C ASP A 474 11.85 -33.68 -2.44
N ASN A 475 13.11 -33.29 -2.25
CA ASN A 475 13.69 -32.04 -2.71
C ASN A 475 12.98 -30.78 -2.14
N LEU A 476 12.32 -30.93 -1.00
CA LEU A 476 11.69 -29.84 -0.27
C LEU A 476 12.37 -29.62 1.08
N VAL A 477 12.48 -28.36 1.46
CA VAL A 477 12.77 -27.91 2.82
C VAL A 477 11.47 -27.35 3.37
N VAL A 478 10.99 -27.92 4.45
CA VAL A 478 9.74 -27.47 5.10
C VAL A 478 10.09 -26.95 6.49
N VAL A 479 9.72 -25.72 6.78
CA VAL A 479 9.82 -25.11 8.11
C VAL A 479 8.42 -24.73 8.56
N SER A 480 8.05 -25.10 9.79
CA SER A 480 6.69 -24.87 10.30
C SER A 480 6.70 -24.45 11.76
N THR A 481 5.62 -23.82 12.18
CA THR A 481 5.34 -23.52 13.60
C THR A 481 4.59 -24.65 14.32
N SER A 482 4.37 -25.79 13.64
CA SER A 482 3.75 -26.98 14.20
C SER A 482 4.06 -28.22 13.35
N LEU A 483 4.14 -29.39 14.00
CA LEU A 483 4.29 -30.68 13.31
C LEU A 483 3.12 -30.99 12.36
N ASP A 484 1.92 -30.48 12.67
CA ASP A 484 0.76 -30.62 11.79
C ASP A 484 0.97 -29.93 10.44
N GLY A 485 1.68 -28.80 10.41
CA GLY A 485 2.06 -28.11 9.20
C GLY A 485 2.98 -28.97 8.31
N ILE A 486 3.98 -29.62 8.90
CA ILE A 486 4.84 -30.59 8.18
C ILE A 486 4.01 -31.78 7.69
N ALA A 487 3.19 -32.37 8.58
CA ALA A 487 2.34 -33.51 8.24
C ALA A 487 1.39 -33.21 7.06
N ALA A 488 0.87 -31.97 6.99
CA ALA A 488 -0.02 -31.55 5.92
C ALA A 488 0.70 -31.50 4.55
N VAL A 489 1.95 -31.02 4.54
CA VAL A 489 2.79 -31.01 3.33
C VAL A 489 3.16 -32.43 2.90
N VAL A 490 3.56 -33.30 3.83
CA VAL A 490 3.95 -34.70 3.54
C VAL A 490 2.78 -35.50 2.97
N LYS A 491 1.59 -35.35 3.54
CA LYS A 491 0.41 -36.16 3.14
C LYS A 491 -0.15 -35.81 1.78
N HIS A 492 0.15 -34.66 1.23
CA HIS A 492 -0.35 -34.17 -0.09
C HIS A 492 -1.84 -34.43 -0.33
N ALA A 493 -2.65 -34.47 0.72
CA ALA A 493 -4.01 -35.02 0.69
C ALA A 493 -4.93 -34.25 -0.28
N ARG A 494 -4.75 -32.93 -0.39
CA ARG A 494 -5.45 -32.06 -1.31
C ARG A 494 -4.62 -30.77 -1.50
N PRO A 495 -4.01 -30.57 -2.66
CA PRO A 495 -3.16 -29.41 -2.90
C PRO A 495 -3.97 -28.13 -3.07
N LEU A 496 -3.39 -26.99 -2.68
CA LEU A 496 -4.01 -25.67 -2.84
C LEU A 496 -4.29 -25.36 -4.33
N GLY A 497 -3.46 -25.84 -5.23
CA GLY A 497 -3.67 -25.69 -6.67
C GLY A 497 -5.00 -26.26 -7.18
N SER A 498 -5.66 -27.17 -6.43
CA SER A 498 -7.00 -27.70 -6.75
C SER A 498 -8.14 -26.97 -6.03
N ASP A 499 -7.87 -25.90 -5.30
CA ASP A 499 -8.90 -25.08 -4.68
C ASP A 499 -9.54 -24.15 -5.72
N SER A 500 -10.88 -24.14 -5.76
CA SER A 500 -11.63 -23.38 -6.77
C SER A 500 -11.44 -21.87 -6.67
N SER A 501 -11.20 -21.34 -5.47
CA SER A 501 -10.92 -19.91 -5.26
C SER A 501 -9.52 -19.57 -5.77
N TYR A 502 -8.54 -20.47 -5.53
CA TYR A 502 -7.19 -20.34 -6.08
C TYR A 502 -7.21 -20.35 -7.61
N GLU A 503 -7.83 -21.36 -8.22
CA GLU A 503 -7.96 -21.47 -9.67
C GLU A 503 -8.67 -20.25 -10.27
N THR A 504 -9.76 -19.79 -9.66
CA THR A 504 -10.54 -18.65 -10.16
C THR A 504 -9.73 -17.35 -10.11
N THR A 505 -9.02 -17.10 -9.01
CA THR A 505 -8.32 -15.83 -8.79
C THR A 505 -7.01 -15.72 -9.56
N LEU A 506 -6.39 -16.84 -9.92
CA LEU A 506 -5.09 -16.91 -10.61
C LEU A 506 -5.14 -17.51 -12.00
N LYS A 507 -6.34 -17.76 -12.56
CA LYS A 507 -6.53 -18.37 -13.89
C LYS A 507 -5.82 -17.65 -15.04
N ASP A 508 -5.67 -16.32 -14.92
CA ASP A 508 -5.06 -15.47 -15.94
C ASP A 508 -3.56 -15.22 -15.67
N ALA A 509 -3.00 -15.85 -14.62
CA ALA A 509 -1.57 -15.72 -14.31
C ALA A 509 -0.72 -16.34 -15.42
N PRO A 510 0.35 -15.67 -15.88
CA PRO A 510 1.24 -16.24 -16.87
C PRO A 510 2.05 -17.40 -16.27
N GLN A 511 2.57 -18.28 -17.14
CA GLN A 511 3.37 -19.42 -16.70
C GLN A 511 4.62 -19.01 -15.91
N GLN A 512 5.20 -17.86 -16.23
CA GLN A 512 6.35 -17.33 -15.51
C GLN A 512 5.97 -16.03 -14.80
N VAL A 513 6.20 -16.00 -13.51
CA VAL A 513 5.95 -14.85 -12.63
C VAL A 513 7.19 -14.50 -11.83
N SER A 514 7.25 -13.29 -11.32
CA SER A 514 8.28 -12.86 -10.35
C SER A 514 7.84 -13.09 -8.91
N SER A 515 6.53 -13.06 -8.67
CA SER A 515 5.88 -13.43 -7.40
C SER A 515 4.44 -13.81 -7.64
N LEU A 516 3.89 -14.65 -6.75
CA LEU A 516 2.50 -15.04 -6.75
C LEU A 516 1.96 -15.00 -5.31
N LEU A 517 0.77 -14.44 -5.12
CA LEU A 517 0.08 -14.42 -3.84
C LEU A 517 -1.37 -14.87 -4.05
N PHE A 518 -1.82 -15.72 -3.17
CA PHE A 518 -3.23 -16.09 -3.01
C PHE A 518 -3.65 -15.83 -1.56
N GLY A 519 -4.88 -15.39 -1.36
CA GLY A 519 -5.48 -15.26 -0.05
C GLY A 519 -6.96 -15.64 -0.09
N ASP A 520 -7.36 -16.63 0.72
CA ASP A 520 -8.76 -16.82 1.09
C ASP A 520 -9.12 -15.75 2.11
N PHE A 521 -9.86 -14.75 1.64
CA PHE A 521 -10.10 -13.55 2.43
C PHE A 521 -11.01 -13.81 3.63
N SER A 522 -11.93 -14.77 3.52
CA SER A 522 -12.81 -15.18 4.61
C SER A 522 -12.01 -15.80 5.75
N GLN A 523 -11.05 -16.66 5.43
CA GLN A 523 -10.16 -17.27 6.41
C GLN A 523 -9.18 -16.23 6.99
N LEU A 524 -8.65 -15.31 6.18
CA LEU A 524 -7.78 -14.23 6.66
C LEU A 524 -8.50 -13.32 7.65
N LEU A 525 -9.77 -12.99 7.42
CA LEU A 525 -10.58 -12.24 8.39
C LEU A 525 -10.74 -13.02 9.70
N SER A 526 -11.06 -14.31 9.61
CA SER A 526 -11.20 -15.18 10.77
C SER A 526 -9.90 -15.27 11.58
N VAL A 527 -8.76 -15.50 10.92
CA VAL A 527 -7.43 -15.50 11.55
C VAL A 527 -7.10 -14.16 12.20
N GLY A 528 -7.40 -13.04 11.52
CA GLY A 528 -7.18 -11.71 12.05
C GLY A 528 -8.03 -11.39 13.28
N GLU A 529 -9.27 -11.85 13.33
CA GLU A 529 -10.16 -11.74 14.49
C GLU A 529 -9.67 -12.62 15.65
N GLN A 530 -9.34 -13.88 15.39
CA GLN A 530 -8.84 -14.82 16.41
C GLN A 530 -7.54 -14.37 17.06
N THR A 531 -6.64 -13.79 16.28
CA THR A 531 -5.34 -13.28 16.77
C THR A 531 -5.44 -11.88 17.37
N GLY A 532 -6.60 -11.23 17.32
CA GLY A 532 -6.79 -9.87 17.79
C GLY A 532 -6.12 -8.80 16.92
N LEU A 533 -5.66 -9.14 15.72
CA LEU A 533 -5.12 -8.16 14.75
C LEU A 533 -6.22 -7.30 14.15
N LEU A 534 -7.41 -7.89 13.95
CA LEU A 534 -8.60 -7.20 13.43
C LEU A 534 -9.59 -6.97 14.56
N HIS A 535 -9.56 -5.76 15.14
CA HIS A 535 -10.46 -5.36 16.22
C HIS A 535 -10.78 -3.85 16.17
N GLY A 536 -11.74 -3.43 17.01
CA GLY A 536 -12.09 -2.02 17.21
C GLY A 536 -13.16 -1.49 16.26
N ALA A 537 -13.69 -0.31 16.61
CA ALA A 537 -14.87 0.29 15.94
C ALA A 537 -14.69 0.54 14.44
N ARG A 538 -13.47 0.85 13.99
CA ARG A 538 -13.18 1.09 12.56
C ARG A 538 -13.25 -0.20 11.74
N TYR A 539 -12.80 -1.31 12.31
CA TYR A 539 -12.93 -2.62 11.67
C TYR A 539 -14.40 -3.03 11.62
N GLN A 540 -15.11 -2.97 12.74
CA GLN A 540 -16.53 -3.33 12.82
C GLN A 540 -17.39 -2.55 11.82
N ALA A 541 -17.13 -1.25 11.65
CA ALA A 541 -17.82 -0.43 10.66
C ALA A 541 -17.60 -0.84 9.20
N ARG A 542 -16.56 -1.63 8.90
CA ARG A 542 -16.21 -2.08 7.54
C ARG A 542 -16.28 -3.59 7.35
N ARG A 543 -16.52 -4.33 8.41
CA ARG A 543 -16.54 -5.80 8.41
C ARG A 543 -17.47 -6.35 7.33
N ALA A 544 -18.68 -5.81 7.25
CA ALA A 544 -19.68 -6.23 6.25
C ALA A 544 -19.23 -5.96 4.79
N ASP A 545 -18.45 -4.92 4.54
CA ASP A 545 -17.87 -4.66 3.21
C ASP A 545 -16.73 -5.64 2.93
N LEU A 546 -15.87 -5.92 3.93
CA LEU A 546 -14.76 -6.86 3.80
C LEU A 546 -15.23 -8.30 3.56
N GLU A 547 -16.33 -8.71 4.16
CA GLU A 547 -16.96 -10.03 3.96
C GLU A 547 -17.49 -10.24 2.54
N ARG A 548 -17.62 -9.18 1.73
CA ARG A 548 -17.96 -9.32 0.30
C ARG A 548 -16.78 -9.81 -0.55
N ILE A 549 -15.57 -9.67 -0.06
CA ILE A 549 -14.37 -10.19 -0.72
C ILE A 549 -14.20 -11.65 -0.28
N SER A 550 -14.26 -12.58 -1.20
CA SER A 550 -14.09 -14.01 -0.88
C SER A 550 -12.64 -14.45 -1.01
N ALA A 551 -11.94 -14.02 -2.05
CA ALA A 551 -10.55 -14.38 -2.29
C ALA A 551 -9.79 -13.31 -3.04
N ILE A 552 -8.47 -13.37 -2.94
CA ILE A 552 -7.54 -12.45 -3.60
C ILE A 552 -6.47 -13.30 -4.30
N GLY A 553 -6.24 -13.02 -5.59
CA GLY A 553 -5.09 -13.52 -6.33
C GLY A 553 -4.25 -12.36 -6.83
N LEU A 554 -2.94 -12.42 -6.64
CA LEU A 554 -2.00 -11.44 -7.18
C LEU A 554 -0.82 -12.15 -7.80
N TYR A 555 -0.40 -11.69 -8.96
CA TYR A 555 0.88 -12.09 -9.53
C TYR A 555 1.64 -10.87 -10.04
N SER A 556 2.95 -11.00 -10.12
CA SER A 556 3.80 -9.96 -10.73
C SER A 556 4.73 -10.56 -11.78
N THR A 557 5.05 -9.73 -12.76
CA THR A 557 6.09 -9.98 -13.77
C THR A 557 7.04 -8.81 -13.80
N ALA A 558 8.32 -9.06 -14.02
CA ALA A 558 9.32 -8.02 -14.12
C ALA A 558 10.19 -8.24 -15.36
N GLY A 559 10.29 -7.20 -16.19
CA GLY A 559 11.19 -7.10 -17.33
C GLY A 559 12.28 -6.06 -17.08
N GLN A 560 13.11 -5.83 -18.10
CA GLN A 560 14.15 -4.79 -18.03
C GLN A 560 13.59 -3.37 -18.19
N ALA A 561 12.53 -3.22 -18.98
CA ALA A 561 11.91 -1.93 -19.31
C ALA A 561 10.62 -1.65 -18.55
N ASP A 562 10.04 -2.66 -17.92
CA ASP A 562 8.75 -2.57 -17.24
C ASP A 562 8.59 -3.61 -16.13
N SER A 563 7.62 -3.37 -15.26
CA SER A 563 7.09 -4.38 -14.34
C SER A 563 5.58 -4.25 -14.27
N THR A 564 4.91 -5.40 -14.12
CA THR A 564 3.44 -5.43 -13.98
C THR A 564 3.08 -6.26 -12.76
N ALA A 565 2.13 -5.78 -11.96
CA ALA A 565 1.46 -6.57 -10.95
C ALA A 565 -0.05 -6.54 -11.24
N GLU A 566 -0.68 -7.69 -11.17
CA GLU A 566 -2.11 -7.82 -11.39
C GLU A 566 -2.78 -8.50 -10.20
N LEU A 567 -3.76 -7.82 -9.65
CA LEU A 567 -4.55 -8.24 -8.51
C LEU A 567 -5.98 -8.53 -8.97
N PHE A 568 -6.47 -9.71 -8.71
CA PHE A 568 -7.87 -10.06 -8.85
C PHE A 568 -8.53 -10.16 -7.46
N LEU A 569 -9.61 -9.44 -7.29
CA LEU A 569 -10.46 -9.49 -6.09
C LEU A 569 -11.74 -10.24 -6.46
N GLN A 570 -11.92 -11.42 -5.91
CA GLN A 570 -13.18 -12.17 -6.04
C GLN A 570 -14.22 -11.58 -5.09
N ILE A 571 -15.37 -11.17 -5.63
CA ILE A 571 -16.43 -10.46 -4.89
C ILE A 571 -17.74 -11.24 -5.00
N LEU A 572 -18.34 -11.55 -3.82
CA LEU A 572 -19.59 -12.30 -3.68
C LEU A 572 -20.82 -11.49 -4.11
#